data_623d9ede4ddecf8c814a97efae0241b8
#
_entry.id   623d9ede4ddecf8c814a97efae0241b8
#
_cell.length_a   1.000
_cell.length_b   1.000
_cell.length_c   1.000
_cell.angle_alpha   90.00
_cell.angle_beta   90.00
_cell.angle_gamma   90.00
#
_symmetry.space_group_name_H-M   'P 1'
#
loop_
_entity.id
_entity.type
_entity.pdbx_description
1 polymer ?
#
loop_
_entity_poly.entity_id
_entity_poly.type
_entity_poly.pdbx_seq_one_letter_code
_entity_poly.pdbx_strand_id
1 'polypeptide(L)'
;MKVLIMYSGGVESTALIQHATKWGHNIDLLHVTHNRSSTNEMASAKLMGNRLFELQLIKPEIDKHLTDKHKDVVMWMSGAMMVAAKGDYQEVWHGKHSMDPGLPSIPLMTTSWNAMMKILELKTKLLAPLHEYSKRAQYDMLTPYQKSCIVSCRGGKYDAPCNKCVKCQEFKQLVEDVA
;
A
#
# COMPACT_ATOMS: atom_id res chain seq x y z
N MET A 1 -10.37 -2.07 16.48
CA MET A 1 -9.29 -3.08 16.35
C MET A 1 -8.01 -2.41 15.88
N LYS A 2 -6.86 -3.09 15.96
CA LYS A 2 -5.58 -2.58 15.48
C LYS A 2 -5.28 -3.14 14.09
N VAL A 3 -5.03 -2.24 13.13
CA VAL A 3 -4.83 -2.57 11.71
C VAL A 3 -3.47 -2.06 11.26
N LEU A 4 -2.73 -2.89 10.52
CA LEU A 4 -1.53 -2.51 9.82
C LEU A 4 -1.87 -2.27 8.35
N ILE A 5 -1.70 -1.05 7.84
CA ILE A 5 -1.93 -0.71 6.44
C ILE A 5 -0.61 -0.71 5.67
N MET A 6 -0.56 -1.47 4.59
CA MET A 6 0.56 -1.45 3.65
C MET A 6 0.45 -0.19 2.79
N TYR A 7 1.31 0.78 3.08
CA TYR A 7 1.21 2.13 2.54
C TYR A 7 2.22 2.38 1.42
N SER A 8 1.71 2.73 0.25
CA SER A 8 2.50 3.04 -0.95
C SER A 8 2.41 4.51 -1.40
N GLY A 9 1.72 5.37 -0.64
CA GLY A 9 1.50 6.77 -1.02
C GLY A 9 0.44 7.00 -2.09
N GLY A 10 -0.10 5.94 -2.69
CA GLY A 10 -1.13 6.03 -3.74
C GLY A 10 -2.54 6.21 -3.21
N VAL A 11 -3.49 6.41 -4.13
CA VAL A 11 -4.92 6.58 -3.84
C VAL A 11 -5.45 5.43 -2.99
N GLU A 12 -5.17 4.21 -3.40
CA GLU A 12 -5.70 2.98 -2.83
C GLU A 12 -5.27 2.82 -1.35
N SER A 13 -3.99 2.99 -1.07
CA SER A 13 -3.47 2.89 0.30
C SER A 13 -3.92 4.04 1.19
N THR A 14 -4.10 5.23 0.63
CA THR A 14 -4.62 6.40 1.36
C THR A 14 -6.13 6.22 1.66
N ALA A 15 -6.90 5.66 0.73
CA ALA A 15 -8.31 5.34 0.95
C ALA A 15 -8.52 4.31 2.08
N LEU A 16 -7.59 3.36 2.24
CA LEU A 16 -7.62 2.43 3.37
C LEU A 16 -7.49 3.14 4.72
N ILE A 17 -6.64 4.19 4.81
CA ILE A 17 -6.54 5.00 6.04
C ILE A 17 -7.89 5.66 6.34
N GLN A 18 -8.50 6.29 5.33
CA GLN A 18 -9.81 6.94 5.50
C GLN A 18 -10.90 5.93 5.91
N HIS A 19 -10.92 4.77 5.26
CA HIS A 19 -11.84 3.70 5.58
C HIS A 19 -11.66 3.22 7.03
N ALA A 20 -10.44 2.90 7.44
CA ALA A 20 -10.14 2.44 8.79
C ALA A 20 -10.46 3.51 9.85
N THR A 21 -10.17 4.78 9.59
CA THR A 21 -10.50 5.90 10.47
C THR A 21 -12.00 6.03 10.68
N LYS A 22 -12.80 5.91 9.62
CA LYS A 22 -14.27 5.95 9.68
C LYS A 22 -14.84 4.86 10.58
N TRP A 23 -14.18 3.71 10.66
CA TRP A 23 -14.60 2.59 11.52
C TRP A 23 -13.93 2.62 12.91
N GLY A 24 -13.19 3.67 13.25
CA GLY A 24 -12.56 3.84 14.56
C GLY A 24 -11.45 2.84 14.84
N HIS A 25 -10.74 2.40 13.82
CA HIS A 25 -9.60 1.48 13.97
C HIS A 25 -8.34 2.23 14.41
N ASN A 26 -7.50 1.56 15.21
CA ASN A 26 -6.16 2.03 15.52
C ASN A 26 -5.24 1.63 14.35
N ILE A 27 -4.61 2.60 13.70
CA ILE A 27 -3.93 2.42 12.42
C ILE A 27 -2.43 2.64 12.60
N ASP A 28 -1.66 1.64 12.21
CA ASP A 28 -0.23 1.77 11.94
C ASP A 28 0.02 1.59 10.43
N LEU A 29 1.03 2.26 9.89
CA LEU A 29 1.43 2.16 8.49
C LEU A 29 2.71 1.35 8.35
N LEU A 30 2.80 0.53 7.32
CA LEU A 30 4.03 -0.11 6.89
C LEU A 30 4.40 0.38 5.49
N HIS A 31 5.56 1.01 5.37
CA HIS A 31 6.17 1.33 4.08
C HIS A 31 7.40 0.46 3.85
N VAL A 32 7.45 -0.21 2.71
CA VAL A 32 8.57 -1.05 2.30
C VAL A 32 9.37 -0.34 1.22
N THR A 33 10.57 0.06 1.55
CA THR A 33 11.48 0.81 0.67
C THR A 33 12.29 -0.16 -0.20
N HIS A 34 12.15 -0.09 -1.50
CA HIS A 34 12.87 -0.97 -2.43
C HIS A 34 13.40 -0.29 -3.71
N ASN A 35 13.04 0.98 -3.97
CA ASN A 35 13.47 1.70 -5.17
C ASN A 35 13.48 3.23 -4.99
N ARG A 36 13.75 3.98 -6.07
CA ARG A 36 13.81 5.46 -6.02
C ARG A 36 12.48 6.15 -5.70
N SER A 37 11.35 5.55 -6.01
CA SER A 37 10.02 6.12 -5.71
C SER A 37 9.71 6.12 -4.22
N SER A 38 10.38 5.28 -3.45
CA SER A 38 10.18 5.12 -2.01
C SER A 38 10.37 6.41 -1.20
N THR A 39 11.24 7.32 -1.65
CA THR A 39 11.45 8.61 -0.95
C THR A 39 10.18 9.46 -0.96
N ASN A 40 9.48 9.53 -2.09
CA ASN A 40 8.24 10.29 -2.22
C ASN A 40 7.10 9.62 -1.44
N GLU A 41 7.00 8.31 -1.53
CA GLU A 41 6.03 7.50 -0.80
C GLU A 41 6.23 7.62 0.71
N MET A 42 7.48 7.65 1.17
CA MET A 42 7.85 7.87 2.56
C MET A 42 7.47 9.29 3.03
N ALA A 43 7.69 10.31 2.21
CA ALA A 43 7.26 11.68 2.53
C ALA A 43 5.73 11.75 2.71
N SER A 44 4.98 11.12 1.80
CA SER A 44 3.52 10.98 1.91
C SER A 44 3.12 10.25 3.21
N ALA A 45 3.75 9.12 3.55
CA ALA A 45 3.45 8.36 4.74
C ALA A 45 3.64 9.18 6.03
N LYS A 46 4.70 9.98 6.11
CA LYS A 46 4.95 10.87 7.25
C LYS A 46 3.87 11.94 7.44
N LEU A 47 3.31 12.43 6.34
CA LEU A 47 2.23 13.42 6.37
C LEU A 47 0.90 12.86 6.87
N MET A 48 0.68 11.54 6.80
CA MET A 48 -0.54 10.93 7.33
C MET A 48 -0.66 10.97 8.85
N GLY A 49 0.44 11.22 9.58
CA GLY A 49 0.43 11.37 11.03
C GLY A 49 0.22 10.06 11.83
N ASN A 50 0.12 8.93 11.16
CA ASN A 50 0.02 7.63 11.79
C ASN A 50 1.41 7.10 12.19
N ARG A 51 1.46 6.17 13.15
CA ARG A 51 2.69 5.46 13.46
C ARG A 51 3.17 4.72 12.20
N LEU A 52 4.43 4.97 11.82
CA LEU A 52 5.01 4.45 10.59
C LEU A 52 6.13 3.46 10.90
N PHE A 53 6.05 2.29 10.31
CA PHE A 53 7.15 1.33 10.21
C PHE A 53 7.78 1.46 8.83
N GLU A 54 9.05 1.77 8.81
CA GLU A 54 9.86 1.72 7.60
C GLU A 54 10.67 0.43 7.57
N LEU A 55 10.55 -0.32 6.50
CA LEU A 55 11.31 -1.53 6.26
C LEU A 55 12.12 -1.36 4.99
N GLN A 56 13.43 -1.16 5.16
CA GLN A 56 14.35 -1.13 4.05
C GLN A 56 14.79 -2.55 3.73
N LEU A 57 14.40 -3.04 2.56
CA LEU A 57 14.87 -4.33 2.08
C LEU A 57 16.14 -4.12 1.26
N ILE A 58 17.25 -4.63 1.77
CA ILE A 58 18.50 -4.70 1.02
C ILE A 58 18.25 -5.65 -0.15
N LYS A 59 18.50 -5.20 -1.38
CA LYS A 59 18.36 -6.03 -2.59
C LYS A 59 19.10 -7.34 -2.40
N PRO A 60 18.42 -8.48 -2.28
CA PRO A 60 19.12 -9.74 -2.37
C PRO A 60 19.55 -9.94 -3.82
N GLU A 61 20.66 -10.60 -4.03
CA GLU A 61 21.13 -11.04 -5.37
C GLU A 61 20.19 -12.03 -6.08
N ILE A 62 19.09 -12.40 -5.44
CA ILE A 62 17.95 -13.17 -5.97
C ILE A 62 17.32 -12.53 -7.22
N ASP A 63 17.83 -11.38 -7.61
CA ASP A 63 17.27 -10.46 -8.60
C ASP A 63 17.21 -11.01 -10.05
N LYS A 64 17.88 -12.12 -10.34
CA LYS A 64 17.97 -12.61 -11.72
C LYS A 64 16.84 -13.55 -12.16
N HIS A 65 16.04 -14.07 -11.23
CA HIS A 65 15.06 -15.13 -11.51
C HIS A 65 13.59 -14.75 -11.22
N LEU A 66 13.33 -13.64 -10.55
CA LEU A 66 11.97 -13.16 -10.28
C LEU A 66 11.69 -11.93 -11.14
N THR A 67 10.49 -11.84 -11.71
CA THR A 67 10.01 -10.61 -12.35
C THR A 67 9.86 -9.51 -11.30
N ASP A 68 10.01 -8.24 -11.67
CA ASP A 68 9.87 -7.11 -10.74
C ASP A 68 8.55 -7.14 -9.97
N LYS A 69 7.48 -7.58 -10.61
CA LYS A 69 6.16 -7.73 -10.00
C LYS A 69 6.12 -8.76 -8.87
N HIS A 70 6.78 -9.89 -9.04
CA HIS A 70 6.83 -10.94 -8.02
C HIS A 70 7.68 -10.51 -6.82
N LYS A 71 8.77 -9.79 -7.08
CA LYS A 71 9.64 -9.24 -6.03
C LYS A 71 8.86 -8.32 -5.10
N ASP A 72 8.12 -7.37 -5.66
CA ASP A 72 7.36 -6.42 -4.87
C ASP A 72 6.39 -7.14 -3.92
N VAL A 73 5.64 -8.13 -4.41
CA VAL A 73 4.66 -8.86 -3.59
C VAL A 73 5.33 -9.65 -2.47
N VAL A 74 6.39 -10.42 -2.78
CA VAL A 74 7.10 -11.22 -1.78
C VAL A 74 7.69 -10.31 -0.71
N MET A 75 8.31 -9.20 -1.14
CA MET A 75 8.97 -8.25 -0.25
C MET A 75 8.00 -7.61 0.72
N TRP A 76 6.90 -7.04 0.25
CA TRP A 76 5.98 -6.38 1.17
C TRP A 76 5.15 -7.36 2.01
N MET A 77 4.80 -8.55 1.50
CA MET A 77 4.18 -9.59 2.33
C MET A 77 5.11 -10.03 3.46
N SER A 78 6.39 -10.28 3.17
CA SER A 78 7.37 -10.64 4.20
C SER A 78 7.54 -9.53 5.24
N GLY A 79 7.63 -8.28 4.80
CA GLY A 79 7.69 -7.12 5.69
C GLY A 79 6.47 -7.02 6.60
N ALA A 80 5.27 -7.20 6.04
CA ALA A 80 4.03 -7.19 6.80
C ALA A 80 3.97 -8.32 7.83
N MET A 81 4.43 -9.53 7.48
CA MET A 81 4.52 -10.67 8.40
C MET A 81 5.47 -10.38 9.58
N MET A 82 6.64 -9.79 9.30
CA MET A 82 7.61 -9.43 10.35
C MET A 82 7.04 -8.39 11.33
N VAL A 83 6.30 -7.40 10.84
CA VAL A 83 5.67 -6.38 11.69
C VAL A 83 4.48 -6.98 12.44
N ALA A 84 3.67 -7.81 11.77
CA ALA A 84 2.54 -8.49 12.38
C ALA A 84 2.98 -9.43 13.53
N ALA A 85 4.10 -10.13 13.36
CA ALA A 85 4.67 -11.00 14.38
C ALA A 85 5.14 -10.26 15.64
N LYS A 86 5.47 -8.97 15.54
CA LYS A 86 5.93 -8.13 16.65
C LYS A 86 4.83 -7.31 17.31
N GLY A 87 3.64 -7.23 16.70
CA GLY A 87 2.55 -6.39 17.17
C GLY A 87 1.23 -7.15 17.25
N ASP A 88 0.30 -6.61 18.03
CA ASP A 88 -1.04 -7.21 18.24
C ASP A 88 -2.02 -6.80 17.13
N TYR A 89 -1.62 -6.99 15.86
CA TYR A 89 -2.48 -6.68 14.73
C TYR A 89 -3.50 -7.78 14.48
N GLN A 90 -4.77 -7.41 14.42
CA GLN A 90 -5.84 -8.30 14.02
C GLN A 90 -5.88 -8.47 12.51
N GLU A 91 -5.52 -7.41 11.79
CA GLU A 91 -5.57 -7.40 10.33
C GLU A 91 -4.40 -6.61 9.72
N VAL A 92 -3.96 -7.06 8.56
CA VAL A 92 -3.09 -6.34 7.63
C VAL A 92 -3.92 -6.01 6.39
N TRP A 93 -3.96 -4.74 6.02
CA TRP A 93 -4.72 -4.27 4.86
C TRP A 93 -3.80 -3.84 3.72
N HIS A 94 -4.16 -4.22 2.50
CA HIS A 94 -3.45 -3.80 1.29
C HIS A 94 -4.42 -3.20 0.27
N GLY A 95 -3.90 -2.24 -0.52
CA GLY A 95 -4.67 -1.48 -1.51
C GLY A 95 -4.78 -2.15 -2.88
N LYS A 96 -4.63 -3.48 -2.99
CA LYS A 96 -4.82 -4.14 -4.27
C LYS A 96 -6.25 -3.97 -4.75
N HIS A 97 -6.37 -3.56 -6.00
CA HIS A 97 -7.61 -3.48 -6.74
C HIS A 97 -7.89 -4.77 -7.51
N SER A 98 -9.15 -5.17 -7.67
CA SER A 98 -9.54 -6.40 -8.39
C SER A 98 -9.06 -6.39 -9.85
N MET A 99 -8.98 -5.20 -10.46
CA MET A 99 -8.56 -4.98 -11.85
C MET A 99 -7.06 -4.76 -12.02
N ASP A 100 -6.23 -4.88 -10.97
CA ASP A 100 -4.79 -4.72 -11.08
C ASP A 100 -4.14 -5.99 -11.67
N PRO A 101 -3.75 -5.98 -12.96
CA PRO A 101 -3.23 -7.16 -13.64
C PRO A 101 -1.80 -7.52 -13.19
N GLY A 102 -1.19 -6.63 -12.42
CA GLY A 102 0.22 -6.75 -12.06
C GLY A 102 0.50 -7.57 -10.81
N LEU A 103 -0.51 -7.92 -10.03
CA LEU A 103 -0.36 -8.61 -8.76
C LEU A 103 -1.08 -9.97 -8.78
N PRO A 104 -0.66 -10.95 -7.98
CA PRO A 104 -1.41 -12.20 -7.79
C PRO A 104 -2.85 -11.93 -7.38
N SER A 105 -3.76 -12.86 -7.65
CA SER A 105 -5.16 -12.70 -7.25
C SER A 105 -5.28 -12.57 -5.71
N ILE A 106 -6.29 -11.82 -5.25
CA ILE A 106 -6.53 -11.65 -3.80
C ILE A 106 -6.70 -13.01 -3.10
N PRO A 107 -7.46 -13.97 -3.64
CA PRO A 107 -7.56 -15.31 -3.04
C PRO A 107 -6.19 -16.00 -2.89
N LEU A 108 -5.32 -15.93 -3.90
CA LEU A 108 -4.00 -16.53 -3.83
C LEU A 108 -3.13 -15.88 -2.76
N MET A 109 -3.15 -14.56 -2.68
CA MET A 109 -2.40 -13.81 -1.65
C MET A 109 -2.91 -14.16 -0.24
N THR A 110 -4.23 -14.22 -0.05
CA THR A 110 -4.85 -14.57 1.23
C THR A 110 -4.52 -16.02 1.63
N THR A 111 -4.55 -16.96 0.69
CA THR A 111 -4.18 -18.36 0.95
C THR A 111 -2.73 -18.49 1.38
N SER A 112 -1.82 -17.83 0.66
CA SER A 112 -0.38 -17.81 1.01
C SER A 112 -0.14 -17.17 2.37
N TRP A 113 -0.80 -16.06 2.66
CA TRP A 113 -0.75 -15.41 3.97
C TRP A 113 -1.20 -16.33 5.09
N ASN A 114 -2.36 -16.95 4.94
CA ASN A 114 -2.93 -17.84 5.97
C ASN A 114 -2.03 -19.05 6.24
N ALA A 115 -1.39 -19.60 5.22
CA ALA A 115 -0.42 -20.68 5.38
C ALA A 115 0.79 -20.23 6.23
N MET A 116 1.34 -19.05 5.94
CA MET A 116 2.45 -18.49 6.71
C MET A 116 2.05 -18.12 8.13
N MET A 117 0.87 -17.52 8.34
CA MET A 117 0.36 -17.19 9.67
C MET A 117 0.18 -18.44 10.53
N LYS A 118 -0.25 -19.55 9.93
CA LYS A 118 -0.34 -20.85 10.62
C LYS A 118 1.03 -21.37 11.07
N ILE A 119 2.05 -21.23 10.21
CA ILE A 119 3.43 -21.62 10.56
C ILE A 119 3.98 -20.75 11.71
N LEU A 120 3.63 -19.47 11.73
CA LEU A 120 4.07 -18.51 12.75
C LEU A 120 3.16 -18.51 14.00
N GLU A 121 2.13 -19.35 14.05
CA GLU A 121 1.12 -19.41 15.12
C GLU A 121 0.41 -18.06 15.37
N LEU A 122 0.26 -17.25 14.32
CA LEU A 122 -0.40 -15.96 14.36
C LEU A 122 -1.83 -16.03 13.79
N LYS A 123 -2.69 -15.13 14.28
CA LYS A 123 -4.11 -15.05 13.84
C LYS A 123 -4.41 -13.85 12.97
N THR A 124 -3.41 -13.07 12.60
CA THR A 124 -3.53 -11.85 11.79
C THR A 124 -4.04 -12.19 10.38
N LYS A 125 -5.10 -11.52 9.94
CA LYS A 125 -5.70 -11.71 8.60
C LYS A 125 -5.10 -10.74 7.59
N LEU A 126 -4.98 -11.15 6.33
CA LEU A 126 -4.67 -10.27 5.20
C LEU A 126 -5.97 -9.95 4.46
N LEU A 127 -6.29 -8.67 4.31
CA LEU A 127 -7.52 -8.21 3.67
C LEU A 127 -7.26 -7.10 2.65
N ALA A 128 -8.15 -6.99 1.67
CA ALA A 128 -8.25 -5.88 0.73
C ALA A 128 -9.66 -5.26 0.80
N PRO A 129 -9.98 -4.48 1.84
CA PRO A 129 -11.36 -4.05 2.12
C PRO A 129 -12.00 -3.24 1.00
N LEU A 130 -11.20 -2.55 0.19
CA LEU A 130 -11.68 -1.68 -0.89
C LEU A 130 -11.47 -2.27 -2.29
N HIS A 131 -11.25 -3.58 -2.41
CA HIS A 131 -10.89 -4.20 -3.69
C HIS A 131 -12.00 -4.13 -4.76
N GLU A 132 -13.27 -4.01 -4.36
CA GLU A 132 -14.41 -3.87 -5.26
C GLU A 132 -14.69 -2.42 -5.67
N TYR A 133 -14.12 -1.45 -4.95
CA TYR A 133 -14.31 -0.05 -5.27
C TYR A 133 -13.42 0.37 -6.44
N SER A 134 -13.96 1.12 -7.39
CA SER A 134 -13.16 1.73 -8.44
C SER A 134 -12.14 2.71 -7.82
N LYS A 135 -11.04 2.95 -8.53
CA LYS A 135 -10.02 3.93 -8.10
C LYS A 135 -10.62 5.32 -7.92
N ARG A 136 -11.61 5.67 -8.75
CA ARG A 136 -12.37 6.92 -8.63
C ARG A 136 -13.16 6.97 -7.32
N ALA A 137 -13.94 5.93 -7.02
CA ALA A 137 -14.70 5.87 -5.77
C ALA A 137 -13.78 5.94 -4.54
N GLN A 138 -12.62 5.29 -4.58
CA GLN A 138 -11.61 5.38 -3.53
C GLN A 138 -11.05 6.80 -3.38
N TYR A 139 -10.78 7.51 -4.49
CA TYR A 139 -10.33 8.89 -4.49
C TYR A 139 -11.38 9.84 -3.91
N ASP A 140 -12.66 9.63 -4.23
CA ASP A 140 -13.77 10.45 -3.74
C ASP A 140 -14.01 10.32 -2.23
N MET A 141 -13.62 9.20 -1.63
CA MET A 141 -13.66 9.00 -0.17
C MET A 141 -12.67 9.89 0.60
N LEU A 142 -11.64 10.41 -0.06
CA LEU A 142 -10.54 11.11 0.58
C LEU A 142 -10.91 12.54 0.96
N THR A 143 -10.41 12.97 2.11
CA THR A 143 -10.45 14.39 2.50
C THR A 143 -9.54 15.24 1.59
N PRO A 144 -9.77 16.56 1.49
CA PRO A 144 -8.87 17.45 0.74
C PRO A 144 -7.41 17.33 1.19
N TYR A 145 -7.17 17.21 2.49
CA TYR A 145 -5.82 17.00 3.03
C TYR A 145 -5.18 15.70 2.53
N GLN A 146 -5.92 14.59 2.61
CA GLN A 146 -5.42 13.30 2.12
C GLN A 146 -5.15 13.31 0.62
N LYS A 147 -5.98 13.99 -0.18
CA LYS A 147 -5.76 14.19 -1.61
C LYS A 147 -4.45 14.93 -1.89
N SER A 148 -4.10 15.93 -1.09
CA SER A 148 -2.84 16.67 -1.23
C SER A 148 -1.59 15.85 -0.85
N CYS A 149 -1.76 14.78 -0.08
CA CYS A 149 -0.67 13.89 0.34
C CYS A 149 -0.40 12.74 -0.64
N ILE A 150 -1.25 12.53 -1.66
CA ILE A 150 -1.09 11.42 -2.61
C ILE A 150 0.17 11.62 -3.46
N VAL A 151 0.92 10.54 -3.61
CA VAL A 151 2.06 10.46 -4.52
C VAL A 151 1.76 9.49 -5.65
N SER A 152 1.61 10.02 -6.86
CA SER A 152 1.43 9.21 -8.07
C SER A 152 2.71 9.09 -8.90
N CYS A 153 3.64 10.03 -8.75
CA CYS A 153 4.82 10.13 -9.58
C CYS A 153 5.95 9.20 -9.13
N ARG A 154 6.46 8.39 -10.06
CA ARG A 154 7.63 7.51 -9.83
C ARG A 154 8.97 8.17 -10.15
N GLY A 155 9.01 9.25 -10.92
CA GLY A 155 10.24 9.85 -11.44
C GLY A 155 10.50 11.29 -11.03
N GLY A 156 9.55 11.95 -10.38
CA GLY A 156 9.67 13.32 -9.89
C GLY A 156 9.99 13.40 -8.39
N LYS A 157 10.05 14.63 -7.87
CA LYS A 157 10.06 14.87 -6.42
C LYS A 157 8.62 14.85 -5.89
N TYR A 158 8.47 14.73 -4.57
CA TYR A 158 7.15 14.70 -3.91
C TYR A 158 6.31 15.93 -4.27
N ASP A 159 6.90 17.11 -4.22
CA ASP A 159 6.29 18.41 -4.49
C ASP A 159 6.32 18.83 -5.98
N ALA A 160 7.03 18.08 -6.83
CA ALA A 160 7.20 18.38 -8.25
C ALA A 160 7.05 17.09 -9.09
N PRO A 161 5.81 16.62 -9.34
CA PRO A 161 5.58 15.46 -10.17
C PRO A 161 6.09 15.67 -11.60
N CYS A 162 6.62 14.63 -12.21
CA CYS A 162 7.20 14.74 -13.56
C CYS A 162 6.18 14.99 -14.67
N ASN A 163 4.88 14.75 -14.43
CA ASN A 163 3.75 14.90 -15.34
C ASN A 163 3.84 14.09 -16.66
N LYS A 164 4.83 13.21 -16.77
CA LYS A 164 5.14 12.43 -17.99
C LYS A 164 4.96 10.92 -17.82
N CYS A 165 5.15 10.40 -16.61
CA CYS A 165 5.03 8.96 -16.39
C CYS A 165 3.55 8.53 -16.40
N VAL A 166 3.33 7.24 -16.70
CA VAL A 166 1.99 6.64 -16.76
C VAL A 166 1.18 6.93 -15.50
N LYS A 167 1.83 6.86 -14.32
CA LYS A 167 1.16 7.13 -13.05
C LYS A 167 0.72 8.59 -12.89
N CYS A 168 1.48 9.55 -13.39
CA CYS A 168 1.06 10.96 -13.42
C CYS A 168 -0.14 11.15 -14.38
N GLN A 169 -0.12 10.48 -15.52
CA GLN A 169 -1.22 10.57 -16.51
C GLN A 169 -2.50 9.94 -15.96
N GLU A 170 -2.41 8.75 -15.36
CA GLU A 170 -3.55 8.09 -14.70
C GLU A 170 -4.13 8.99 -13.58
N PHE A 171 -3.28 9.63 -12.79
CA PHE A 171 -3.72 10.51 -11.71
C PHE A 171 -4.37 11.78 -12.24
N LYS A 172 -3.82 12.36 -13.30
CA LYS A 172 -4.39 13.53 -13.97
C LYS A 172 -5.80 13.23 -14.48
N GLN A 173 -5.98 12.12 -15.20
CA GLN A 173 -7.31 11.68 -15.66
C GLN A 173 -8.28 11.49 -14.48
N LEU A 174 -7.81 10.85 -13.39
CA LEU A 174 -8.62 10.64 -12.20
C LEU A 174 -9.12 11.96 -11.58
N VAL A 175 -8.35 13.04 -11.68
CA VAL A 175 -8.69 14.35 -11.11
C VAL A 175 -9.55 15.17 -12.08
N GLU A 176 -9.28 15.11 -13.40
CA GLU A 176 -9.95 15.90 -14.42
C GLU A 176 -11.38 15.40 -14.76
N ASP A 177 -11.67 14.12 -14.60
CA ASP A 177 -13.04 13.58 -14.76
C ASP A 177 -14.06 14.14 -13.74
N VAL A 178 -13.69 15.21 -13.00
CA VAL A 178 -14.50 15.90 -11.98
C VAL A 178 -15.09 17.23 -12.49
N ALA A 179 -14.68 17.70 -13.65
CA ALA A 179 -15.07 19.04 -14.18
C ALA A 179 -16.35 19.00 -15.01
#